data_7f375f53ce4cfaa90a6380601a2c89a7
#
_entry.id   7f375f53ce4cfaa90a6380601a2c89a7
#
_cell.length_a   1.000
_cell.length_b   1.000
_cell.length_c   1.000
_cell.angle_alpha   90.00
_cell.angle_beta   90.00
_cell.angle_gamma   90.00
#
_symmetry.space_group_name_H-M   'P 1'
#
loop_
_entity.id
_entity.type
_entity.pdbx_description
1 polymer ?
#
loop_
_entity_poly.entity_id
_entity_poly.type
_entity_poly.pdbx_seq_one_letter_code
_entity_poly.pdbx_strand_id
1 'polypeptide(L)'
;MDQRSVRDILAGKTYFIRTFGCQMNQHDSERVSGLLDSYGCLMALDPAHADIVVFMTCCVREAADTRLYGQCNSCKSLPPSPSGKRVVAVGGCIAQRDGEGLLTNVDNVNVIFGTHSIAHVAELIAEAFLDGKRHIRTNEHEDTDAMSMPWHRETQYHAWVPIMTGCNNFCTYCIVPYVRGREKSRPFEEIVDEVTGLVRQGVREITLLGQNVNSYGRDLFGKPRFADLLRAVGDTGVERIFFTSSHPKDLLPETIDAMAETPAVMPQLHLAVQSGSTRILKEMNRRYTREDYLGLVDRIRNRMPDIALSTDIIVGFPGETEEDFEQTLSLAETVRYAQAYTFIYSKRAGTPAAEIDDPTPHDVILERFNRLVKVIETTAHEYNQGELHTVVPALIEGTSKKNDAVLLGKSPKNQTVHAPIPEGYSIDQLVGKIVDVDVDVAKTWYLSGSVVGEPR
;
A
#
# COMPACT_ATOMS: atom_id res chain seq x y z
N MET A 1 31.64 0.50 3.99
CA MET A 1 32.51 0.39 2.77
C MET A 1 32.40 1.67 1.95
N ASP A 2 33.39 2.03 1.11
CA ASP A 2 33.19 3.10 0.14
C ASP A 2 32.36 2.60 -1.07
N GLN A 3 31.72 3.52 -1.79
CA GLN A 3 30.84 3.18 -2.92
C GLN A 3 31.54 2.43 -4.05
N ARG A 4 32.81 2.66 -4.27
CA ARG A 4 33.59 1.98 -5.31
C ARG A 4 33.80 0.52 -4.96
N SER A 5 34.17 0.23 -3.71
CA SER A 5 34.35 -1.15 -3.21
C SER A 5 33.03 -1.94 -3.25
N VAL A 6 31.90 -1.31 -2.92
CA VAL A 6 30.57 -1.94 -3.03
C VAL A 6 30.26 -2.31 -4.48
N ARG A 7 30.54 -1.39 -5.43
CA ARG A 7 30.33 -1.62 -6.85
C ARG A 7 31.18 -2.77 -7.39
N ASP A 8 32.45 -2.83 -7.01
CA ASP A 8 33.39 -3.88 -7.47
C ASP A 8 32.90 -5.29 -7.04
N ILE A 9 32.16 -5.40 -5.91
CA ILE A 9 31.60 -6.65 -5.41
C ILE A 9 30.28 -7.01 -6.07
N LEU A 10 29.43 -6.02 -6.30
CA LEU A 10 28.04 -6.25 -6.72
C LEU A 10 27.84 -6.21 -8.24
N ALA A 11 28.70 -5.53 -9.00
CA ALA A 11 28.56 -5.41 -10.44
C ALA A 11 28.46 -6.79 -11.14
N GLY A 12 27.43 -6.92 -11.99
CA GLY A 12 27.14 -8.15 -12.73
C GLY A 12 26.44 -9.25 -11.92
N LYS A 13 26.21 -9.08 -10.61
CA LYS A 13 25.40 -10.02 -9.84
C LYS A 13 23.92 -9.86 -10.16
N THR A 14 23.19 -10.96 -10.06
CA THR A 14 21.76 -10.96 -10.30
C THR A 14 20.97 -10.83 -9.00
N TYR A 15 19.85 -10.09 -9.04
CA TYR A 15 18.98 -9.92 -7.87
C TYR A 15 17.51 -10.22 -8.20
N PHE A 16 16.80 -10.72 -7.20
CA PHE A 16 15.35 -10.91 -7.21
C PHE A 16 14.74 -10.30 -5.95
N ILE A 17 13.67 -9.51 -6.12
CA ILE A 17 12.95 -8.91 -4.99
C ILE A 17 11.53 -9.47 -4.96
N ARG A 18 11.08 -9.90 -3.77
CA ARG A 18 9.69 -10.25 -3.51
C ARG A 18 9.12 -9.36 -2.42
N THR A 19 8.07 -8.63 -2.77
CA THR A 19 7.39 -7.72 -1.87
C THR A 19 6.16 -8.38 -1.25
N PHE A 20 6.05 -8.26 0.07
CA PHE A 20 4.86 -8.63 0.84
C PHE A 20 4.28 -7.35 1.46
N GLY A 21 2.98 -7.13 1.32
CA GLY A 21 2.27 -6.15 2.12
C GLY A 21 1.64 -4.97 1.39
N CYS A 22 1.98 -3.75 1.78
CA CYS A 22 1.30 -2.53 1.35
C CYS A 22 2.10 -1.77 0.26
N GLN A 23 1.47 -0.74 -0.29
CA GLN A 23 2.04 0.12 -1.33
C GLN A 23 3.36 0.80 -0.89
N MET A 24 3.49 1.14 0.40
CA MET A 24 4.76 1.67 0.91
C MET A 24 5.90 0.65 0.78
N ASN A 25 5.65 -0.64 1.01
CA ASN A 25 6.67 -1.67 0.79
C ASN A 25 6.97 -1.88 -0.70
N GLN A 26 5.98 -1.68 -1.57
CA GLN A 26 6.18 -1.70 -3.01
C GLN A 26 7.18 -0.60 -3.42
N HIS A 27 6.93 0.61 -2.97
CA HIS A 27 7.85 1.73 -3.18
C HIS A 27 9.23 1.48 -2.56
N ASP A 28 9.31 0.93 -1.33
CA ASP A 28 10.57 0.58 -0.71
C ASP A 28 11.33 -0.47 -1.56
N SER A 29 10.62 -1.42 -2.20
CA SER A 29 11.21 -2.40 -3.12
C SER A 29 11.75 -1.76 -4.40
N GLU A 30 11.02 -0.80 -5.00
CA GLU A 30 11.48 -0.04 -6.16
C GLU A 30 12.79 0.71 -5.87
N ARG A 31 12.95 1.23 -4.63
CA ARG A 31 14.18 1.87 -4.17
C ARG A 31 15.33 0.89 -4.00
N VAL A 32 15.08 -0.26 -3.38
CA VAL A 32 16.09 -1.32 -3.26
C VAL A 32 16.55 -1.77 -4.65
N SER A 33 15.60 -1.93 -5.58
CA SER A 33 15.88 -2.27 -6.98
C SER A 33 16.76 -1.22 -7.65
N GLY A 34 16.35 0.05 -7.61
CA GLY A 34 17.12 1.16 -8.19
C GLY A 34 18.51 1.32 -7.57
N LEU A 35 18.65 1.07 -6.27
CA LEU A 35 19.94 1.08 -5.61
C LEU A 35 20.84 -0.04 -6.13
N LEU A 36 20.34 -1.29 -6.23
CA LEU A 36 21.11 -2.41 -6.76
C LEU A 36 21.48 -2.20 -8.22
N ASP A 37 20.58 -1.67 -9.05
CA ASP A 37 20.84 -1.30 -10.45
C ASP A 37 21.96 -0.25 -10.53
N SER A 38 22.00 0.75 -9.64
CA SER A 38 23.02 1.78 -9.60
C SER A 38 24.42 1.24 -9.30
N TYR A 39 24.50 0.09 -8.62
CA TYR A 39 25.75 -0.64 -8.39
C TYR A 39 26.07 -1.67 -9.50
N GLY A 40 25.24 -1.74 -10.56
CA GLY A 40 25.48 -2.62 -11.72
C GLY A 40 24.98 -4.04 -11.54
N CYS A 41 24.04 -4.27 -10.61
CA CYS A 41 23.32 -5.55 -10.52
C CYS A 41 22.31 -5.67 -11.66
N LEU A 42 21.90 -6.91 -11.96
CA LEU A 42 20.91 -7.23 -13.00
C LEU A 42 19.70 -7.91 -12.38
N MET A 43 18.49 -7.49 -12.77
CA MET A 43 17.26 -8.12 -12.26
C MET A 43 17.11 -9.54 -12.82
N ALA A 44 16.81 -10.51 -11.95
CA ALA A 44 16.46 -11.88 -12.31
C ALA A 44 14.94 -12.08 -12.29
N LEU A 45 14.43 -12.95 -13.16
CA LEU A 45 13.00 -13.25 -13.27
C LEU A 45 12.48 -14.12 -12.11
N ASP A 46 13.35 -14.88 -11.47
CA ASP A 46 13.01 -15.77 -10.36
C ASP A 46 14.18 -15.93 -9.37
N PRO A 47 13.90 -16.39 -8.13
CA PRO A 47 14.93 -16.51 -7.09
C PRO A 47 15.98 -17.61 -7.36
N ALA A 48 15.71 -18.57 -8.26
CA ALA A 48 16.67 -19.62 -8.59
C ALA A 48 17.87 -19.07 -9.38
N HIS A 49 17.62 -18.04 -10.21
CA HIS A 49 18.63 -17.38 -11.04
C HIS A 49 19.21 -16.10 -10.39
N ALA A 50 18.99 -15.91 -9.09
CA ALA A 50 19.44 -14.74 -8.38
C ALA A 50 20.62 -15.06 -7.43
N ASP A 51 21.65 -14.20 -7.45
CA ASP A 51 22.72 -14.17 -6.44
C ASP A 51 22.25 -13.48 -5.16
N ILE A 52 21.33 -12.54 -5.28
CA ILE A 52 20.75 -11.75 -4.20
C ILE A 52 19.23 -11.97 -4.21
N VAL A 53 18.67 -12.48 -3.12
CA VAL A 53 17.23 -12.62 -2.95
C VAL A 53 16.78 -11.71 -1.82
N VAL A 54 15.94 -10.73 -2.12
CA VAL A 54 15.44 -9.76 -1.14
C VAL A 54 13.96 -10.01 -0.89
N PHE A 55 13.58 -10.12 0.38
CA PHE A 55 12.18 -10.17 0.82
C PHE A 55 11.84 -8.87 1.54
N MET A 56 10.99 -8.04 0.92
CA MET A 56 10.42 -6.85 1.54
C MET A 56 9.15 -7.19 2.30
N THR A 57 9.05 -6.82 3.57
CA THR A 57 8.11 -7.42 4.51
C THR A 57 7.18 -6.42 5.18
N CYS A 58 5.97 -6.87 5.49
CA CYS A 58 4.93 -6.08 6.15
C CYS A 58 4.46 -6.78 7.43
N CYS A 59 4.34 -6.05 8.51
CA CYS A 59 3.85 -6.55 9.80
C CYS A 59 2.35 -6.27 10.05
N VAL A 60 1.62 -5.79 9.05
CA VAL A 60 0.18 -5.46 9.20
C VAL A 60 -0.68 -6.74 9.26
N ARG A 61 -0.28 -7.83 8.58
CA ARG A 61 -1.04 -9.09 8.53
C ARG A 61 -0.18 -10.24 9.05
N GLU A 62 -0.71 -11.05 9.95
CA GLU A 62 -0.03 -12.24 10.50
C GLU A 62 0.34 -13.26 9.41
N ALA A 63 -0.53 -13.46 8.44
CA ALA A 63 -0.23 -14.33 7.29
C ALA A 63 1.03 -13.89 6.50
N ALA A 64 1.52 -12.65 6.67
CA ALA A 64 2.75 -12.20 6.06
C ALA A 64 3.99 -12.83 6.73
N ASP A 65 3.97 -12.99 8.06
CA ASP A 65 5.06 -13.60 8.83
C ASP A 65 5.25 -15.07 8.41
N THR A 66 4.17 -15.86 8.39
CA THR A 66 4.21 -17.27 7.96
C THR A 66 4.67 -17.43 6.51
N ARG A 67 4.20 -16.56 5.61
CA ARG A 67 4.62 -16.57 4.20
C ARG A 67 6.09 -16.21 4.06
N LEU A 68 6.59 -15.23 4.80
CA LEU A 68 8.00 -14.84 4.80
C LEU A 68 8.87 -16.04 5.20
N TYR A 69 8.57 -16.67 6.34
CA TYR A 69 9.38 -17.79 6.83
C TYR A 69 9.39 -18.96 5.85
N GLY A 70 8.24 -19.30 5.26
CA GLY A 70 8.14 -20.30 4.20
C GLY A 70 9.01 -19.97 2.99
N GLN A 71 8.98 -18.73 2.52
CA GLN A 71 9.76 -18.28 1.35
C GLN A 71 11.27 -18.22 1.65
N CYS A 72 11.68 -17.72 2.83
CA CYS A 72 13.09 -17.75 3.22
C CYS A 72 13.61 -19.20 3.26
N ASN A 73 12.87 -20.10 3.90
CA ASN A 73 13.27 -21.52 3.99
C ASN A 73 13.30 -22.20 2.61
N SER A 74 12.42 -21.84 1.67
CA SER A 74 12.45 -22.39 0.31
C SER A 74 13.73 -22.05 -0.45
N CYS A 75 14.42 -20.94 -0.09
CA CYS A 75 15.69 -20.59 -0.69
C CYS A 75 16.82 -21.61 -0.41
N LYS A 76 16.67 -22.46 0.63
CA LYS A 76 17.64 -23.53 0.95
C LYS A 76 17.66 -24.64 -0.10
N SER A 77 16.55 -24.87 -0.79
CA SER A 77 16.39 -25.90 -1.81
C SER A 77 16.60 -25.39 -3.24
N LEU A 78 16.93 -24.11 -3.43
CA LEU A 78 17.23 -23.56 -4.74
C LEU A 78 18.56 -24.10 -5.29
N PRO A 79 18.71 -24.24 -6.62
CA PRO A 79 19.98 -24.61 -7.24
C PRO A 79 21.07 -23.57 -6.90
N PRO A 80 22.37 -23.89 -7.09
CA PRO A 80 23.44 -22.92 -6.94
C PRO A 80 23.16 -21.65 -7.73
N SER A 81 23.46 -20.49 -7.13
CA SER A 81 23.28 -19.21 -7.81
C SER A 81 24.33 -19.01 -8.92
N PRO A 82 24.11 -18.09 -9.87
CA PRO A 82 25.04 -17.85 -10.98
C PRO A 82 26.49 -17.59 -10.54
N SER A 83 26.69 -16.85 -9.44
CA SER A 83 28.03 -16.58 -8.88
C SER A 83 28.54 -17.66 -7.91
N GLY A 84 27.78 -18.73 -7.67
CA GLY A 84 28.09 -19.81 -6.73
C GLY A 84 27.80 -19.45 -5.25
N LYS A 85 27.47 -18.21 -4.92
CA LYS A 85 27.08 -17.76 -3.57
C LYS A 85 25.80 -16.96 -3.63
N ARG A 86 24.79 -17.35 -2.83
CA ARG A 86 23.54 -16.62 -2.69
C ARG A 86 23.48 -15.87 -1.37
N VAL A 87 23.11 -14.60 -1.40
CA VAL A 87 22.79 -13.78 -0.24
C VAL A 87 21.28 -13.60 -0.15
N VAL A 88 20.69 -14.01 0.98
CA VAL A 88 19.28 -13.81 1.30
C VAL A 88 19.16 -12.62 2.24
N ALA A 89 18.40 -11.60 1.84
CA ALA A 89 18.17 -10.39 2.60
C ALA A 89 16.68 -10.26 2.97
N VAL A 90 16.39 -9.82 4.18
CA VAL A 90 15.03 -9.52 4.65
C VAL A 90 14.97 -8.08 5.10
N GLY A 91 14.05 -7.31 4.52
CA GLY A 91 13.86 -5.89 4.81
C GLY A 91 12.42 -5.52 5.17
N GLY A 92 12.24 -4.28 5.63
CA GLY A 92 10.93 -3.70 5.89
C GLY A 92 10.42 -3.88 7.32
N CYS A 93 9.08 -3.84 7.50
CA CYS A 93 8.48 -3.71 8.83
C CYS A 93 8.70 -4.91 9.76
N ILE A 94 8.72 -6.16 9.24
CA ILE A 94 9.01 -7.35 10.07
C ILE A 94 10.48 -7.32 10.49
N ALA A 95 11.39 -7.01 9.57
CA ALA A 95 12.80 -6.88 9.87
C ALA A 95 13.06 -5.80 10.94
N GLN A 96 12.37 -4.66 10.85
CA GLN A 96 12.43 -3.59 11.86
C GLN A 96 11.90 -4.02 13.22
N ARG A 97 10.79 -4.78 13.25
CA ARG A 97 10.15 -5.25 14.49
C ARG A 97 10.99 -6.30 15.22
N ASP A 98 11.45 -7.31 14.47
CA ASP A 98 12.02 -8.53 15.04
C ASP A 98 13.56 -8.50 15.11
N GLY A 99 14.21 -7.74 14.23
CA GLY A 99 15.67 -7.66 14.20
C GLY A 99 16.33 -9.03 14.15
N GLU A 100 17.28 -9.28 15.06
CA GLU A 100 17.96 -10.55 15.19
C GLU A 100 17.00 -11.72 15.59
N GLY A 101 15.90 -11.42 16.27
CA GLY A 101 14.90 -12.42 16.66
C GLY A 101 14.28 -13.16 15.48
N LEU A 102 14.30 -12.56 14.26
CA LEU A 102 13.84 -13.21 13.04
C LEU A 102 14.61 -14.52 12.74
N LEU A 103 15.87 -14.59 13.15
CA LEU A 103 16.74 -15.76 12.92
C LEU A 103 16.31 -17.00 13.70
N THR A 104 15.44 -16.89 14.72
CA THR A 104 14.86 -18.05 15.39
C THR A 104 13.93 -18.85 14.47
N ASN A 105 13.34 -18.20 13.47
CA ASN A 105 12.41 -18.82 12.53
C ASN A 105 13.06 -19.13 11.17
N VAL A 106 14.13 -18.41 10.82
CA VAL A 106 14.84 -18.56 9.53
C VAL A 106 16.35 -18.38 9.73
N ASP A 107 17.12 -19.44 9.51
CA ASP A 107 18.55 -19.50 9.74
C ASP A 107 19.42 -19.22 8.50
N ASN A 108 18.82 -19.12 7.33
CA ASN A 108 19.49 -18.90 6.04
C ASN A 108 19.48 -17.43 5.56
N VAL A 109 19.08 -16.51 6.42
CA VAL A 109 19.11 -15.08 6.12
C VAL A 109 20.51 -14.52 6.46
N ASN A 110 21.10 -13.81 5.50
CA ASN A 110 22.43 -13.19 5.62
C ASN A 110 22.35 -11.71 5.99
N VAL A 111 21.30 -11.00 5.52
CA VAL A 111 21.14 -9.56 5.76
C VAL A 111 19.74 -9.29 6.30
N ILE A 112 19.68 -8.53 7.40
CA ILE A 112 18.41 -8.01 7.96
C ILE A 112 18.52 -6.49 8.02
N PHE A 113 17.59 -5.77 7.37
CA PHE A 113 17.59 -4.31 7.38
C PHE A 113 16.19 -3.74 7.67
N GLY A 114 16.16 -2.78 8.57
CA GLY A 114 14.92 -2.11 8.97
C GLY A 114 14.43 -1.10 7.92
N THR A 115 13.26 -0.53 8.19
CA THR A 115 12.61 0.49 7.35
C THR A 115 13.44 1.77 7.21
N HIS A 116 14.31 2.05 8.18
CA HIS A 116 15.19 3.22 8.21
C HIS A 116 16.58 2.95 7.64
N SER A 117 16.86 1.74 7.18
CA SER A 117 18.21 1.31 6.73
C SER A 117 18.24 0.91 5.25
N ILE A 118 17.22 1.26 4.47
CA ILE A 118 17.12 0.91 3.04
C ILE A 118 18.31 1.45 2.25
N ALA A 119 18.79 2.66 2.55
CA ALA A 119 19.93 3.28 1.87
C ALA A 119 21.23 2.47 1.98
N HIS A 120 21.36 1.61 2.99
CA HIS A 120 22.56 0.82 3.28
C HIS A 120 22.48 -0.64 2.81
N VAL A 121 21.38 -1.04 2.17
CA VAL A 121 21.18 -2.45 1.83
C VAL A 121 22.25 -3.00 0.89
N ALA A 122 22.73 -2.21 -0.07
CA ALA A 122 23.80 -2.61 -0.99
C ALA A 122 25.12 -2.86 -0.25
N GLU A 123 25.47 -2.01 0.72
CA GLU A 123 26.65 -2.16 1.57
C GLU A 123 26.58 -3.46 2.39
N LEU A 124 25.45 -3.69 3.06
CA LEU A 124 25.22 -4.90 3.88
C LEU A 124 25.29 -6.18 3.04
N ILE A 125 24.75 -6.15 1.83
CA ILE A 125 24.81 -7.28 0.89
C ILE A 125 26.26 -7.51 0.44
N ALA A 126 27.01 -6.45 0.11
CA ALA A 126 28.42 -6.57 -0.29
C ALA A 126 29.28 -7.14 0.84
N GLU A 127 29.07 -6.69 2.09
CA GLU A 127 29.76 -7.23 3.26
C GLU A 127 29.45 -8.73 3.45
N ALA A 128 28.19 -9.14 3.30
CA ALA A 128 27.80 -10.55 3.38
C ALA A 128 28.42 -11.41 2.27
N PHE A 129 28.67 -10.85 1.07
CA PHE A 129 29.44 -11.55 0.03
C PHE A 129 30.90 -11.71 0.40
N LEU A 130 31.51 -10.71 1.03
CA LEU A 130 32.94 -10.75 1.37
C LEU A 130 33.25 -11.71 2.50
N ASP A 131 32.60 -11.56 3.64
CA ASP A 131 32.99 -12.26 4.86
C ASP A 131 32.13 -13.49 5.18
N GLY A 132 30.99 -13.66 4.48
CA GLY A 132 30.07 -14.77 4.71
C GLY A 132 29.30 -14.68 6.02
N LYS A 133 29.41 -13.57 6.74
CA LYS A 133 28.72 -13.37 8.01
C LYS A 133 27.33 -12.80 7.82
N ARG A 134 26.57 -12.74 8.90
CA ARG A 134 25.27 -12.08 8.96
C ARG A 134 25.45 -10.61 9.30
N HIS A 135 24.69 -9.75 8.62
CA HIS A 135 24.70 -8.31 8.83
C HIS A 135 23.29 -7.85 9.17
N ILE A 136 23.14 -7.16 10.30
CA ILE A 136 21.84 -6.71 10.81
C ILE A 136 21.92 -5.21 11.07
N ARG A 137 20.96 -4.45 10.48
CA ARG A 137 20.84 -3.02 10.70
C ARG A 137 19.37 -2.62 10.82
N THR A 138 18.91 -2.44 12.06
CA THR A 138 17.54 -2.06 12.42
C THR A 138 17.51 -0.84 13.34
N ASN A 139 18.34 0.16 13.01
CA ASN A 139 18.47 1.39 13.80
C ASN A 139 17.17 2.17 13.82
N GLU A 140 16.86 2.80 14.97
CA GLU A 140 15.67 3.66 15.13
C GLU A 140 15.83 5.04 14.49
N HIS A 141 17.03 5.46 14.16
CA HIS A 141 17.31 6.76 13.56
C HIS A 141 17.27 6.68 12.03
N GLU A 142 16.46 7.56 11.45
CA GLU A 142 16.30 7.67 10.00
C GLU A 142 17.60 8.12 9.33
N ASP A 143 18.01 7.38 8.31
CA ASP A 143 18.91 7.91 7.32
C ASP A 143 18.10 8.86 6.40
N THR A 144 18.41 10.14 6.48
CA THR A 144 17.76 11.20 5.68
C THR A 144 17.91 11.00 4.18
N ASP A 145 18.85 10.18 3.75
CA ASP A 145 19.17 9.94 2.34
C ASP A 145 18.22 8.96 1.64
N ALA A 146 17.38 8.26 2.39
CA ALA A 146 16.46 7.28 1.80
C ALA A 146 15.44 7.90 0.83
N MET A 147 15.16 9.20 0.91
CA MET A 147 14.17 9.87 0.06
C MET A 147 14.74 10.34 -1.28
N SER A 148 16.06 10.47 -1.41
CA SER A 148 16.77 10.88 -2.65
C SER A 148 17.40 9.71 -3.43
N MET A 149 17.10 8.46 -3.03
CA MET A 149 17.66 7.28 -3.68
C MET A 149 17.13 7.06 -5.10
N PRO A 150 17.96 6.49 -6.01
CA PRO A 150 17.45 6.04 -7.30
C PRO A 150 16.38 4.97 -7.09
N TRP A 151 15.41 4.93 -7.98
CA TRP A 151 14.35 3.93 -7.98
C TRP A 151 14.24 3.23 -9.34
N HIS A 152 13.74 2.01 -9.33
CA HIS A 152 13.34 1.27 -10.52
C HIS A 152 11.83 1.06 -10.46
N ARG A 153 11.07 1.78 -11.30
CA ARG A 153 9.60 1.66 -11.34
C ARG A 153 9.18 0.38 -12.03
N GLU A 154 8.21 -0.32 -11.45
CA GLU A 154 7.62 -1.52 -12.08
C GLU A 154 6.82 -1.18 -13.34
N THR A 155 6.23 0.03 -13.41
CA THR A 155 5.43 0.48 -14.55
C THR A 155 5.87 1.85 -15.04
N GLN A 156 5.64 2.14 -16.31
CA GLN A 156 5.97 3.45 -16.89
C GLN A 156 4.85 4.49 -16.71
N TYR A 157 3.61 4.04 -16.54
CA TYR A 157 2.42 4.89 -16.50
C TYR A 157 1.96 5.27 -15.10
N HIS A 158 2.41 4.57 -14.07
CA HIS A 158 2.06 4.81 -12.66
C HIS A 158 3.31 4.98 -11.80
N ALA A 159 3.20 5.81 -10.75
CA ALA A 159 4.25 5.96 -9.74
C ALA A 159 3.69 6.07 -8.33
N TRP A 160 4.38 5.43 -7.39
CA TRP A 160 4.20 5.61 -5.96
C TRP A 160 5.00 6.84 -5.50
N VAL A 161 4.33 7.82 -4.90
CA VAL A 161 4.98 9.06 -4.42
C VAL A 161 4.79 9.19 -2.90
N PRO A 162 5.76 8.79 -2.08
CA PRO A 162 5.70 9.02 -0.65
C PRO A 162 5.75 10.52 -0.36
N ILE A 163 4.80 11.01 0.42
CA ILE A 163 4.76 12.40 0.86
C ILE A 163 5.20 12.55 2.31
N MET A 164 5.10 11.44 3.08
CA MET A 164 5.49 11.37 4.47
C MET A 164 5.74 9.93 4.92
N THR A 165 6.46 9.77 6.02
CA THR A 165 6.64 8.49 6.73
C THR A 165 6.22 8.63 8.19
N GLY A 166 5.97 7.48 8.87
CA GLY A 166 5.61 7.44 10.28
C GLY A 166 4.18 7.89 10.60
N CYS A 167 3.77 7.73 11.85
CA CYS A 167 2.42 8.07 12.30
C CYS A 167 2.40 8.44 13.79
N ASN A 168 1.71 9.54 14.13
CA ASN A 168 1.55 10.03 15.49
C ASN A 168 0.21 9.65 16.15
N ASN A 169 -0.63 8.83 15.51
CA ASN A 169 -1.95 8.49 16.04
C ASN A 169 -1.91 7.45 17.18
N PHE A 170 -0.91 6.57 17.21
CA PHE A 170 -0.75 5.53 18.24
C PHE A 170 -2.05 4.77 18.53
N CYS A 171 -2.76 4.36 17.48
CA CYS A 171 -3.89 3.45 17.63
C CYS A 171 -3.43 2.19 18.37
N THR A 172 -4.20 1.72 19.35
CA THR A 172 -3.76 0.68 20.32
C THR A 172 -3.43 -0.67 19.67
N TYR A 173 -3.98 -0.96 18.51
CA TYR A 173 -3.73 -2.18 17.74
C TYR A 173 -2.57 -2.05 16.73
N CYS A 174 -2.03 -0.85 16.52
CA CYS A 174 -1.19 -0.55 15.37
C CYS A 174 0.30 -0.51 15.72
N ILE A 175 1.08 -1.32 15.02
CA ILE A 175 2.53 -1.40 15.19
C ILE A 175 3.30 -0.31 14.41
N VAL A 176 2.65 0.39 13.48
CA VAL A 176 3.30 1.35 12.57
C VAL A 176 4.15 2.41 13.26
N PRO A 177 3.70 3.09 14.35
CA PRO A 177 4.53 4.07 15.03
C PRO A 177 5.86 3.52 15.58
N TYR A 178 5.89 2.22 15.88
CA TYR A 178 7.06 1.53 16.45
C TYR A 178 8.04 1.04 15.39
N VAL A 179 7.58 0.82 14.15
CA VAL A 179 8.42 0.30 13.05
C VAL A 179 8.71 1.31 11.95
N ARG A 180 7.94 2.41 11.86
CA ARG A 180 8.17 3.50 10.89
C ARG A 180 8.38 4.86 11.55
N GLY A 181 8.37 4.92 12.90
CA GLY A 181 8.67 6.11 13.66
C GLY A 181 7.54 7.15 13.68
N ARG A 182 7.91 8.36 14.10
CA ARG A 182 7.02 9.54 14.14
C ARG A 182 6.78 10.09 12.74
N GLU A 183 5.68 10.84 12.60
CA GLU A 183 5.38 11.55 11.36
C GLU A 183 6.54 12.46 10.94
N LYS A 184 6.97 12.30 9.69
CA LYS A 184 7.96 13.11 9.03
C LYS A 184 7.54 13.34 7.59
N SER A 185 7.22 14.58 7.28
CA SER A 185 6.79 15.01 5.95
C SER A 185 8.00 15.31 5.07
N ARG A 186 7.86 15.03 3.77
CA ARG A 186 8.82 15.50 2.77
C ARG A 186 8.60 16.99 2.47
N PRO A 187 9.65 17.73 2.09
CA PRO A 187 9.52 19.11 1.62
C PRO A 187 8.49 19.21 0.48
N PHE A 188 7.67 20.25 0.53
CA PHE A 188 6.55 20.44 -0.39
C PHE A 188 7.01 20.54 -1.85
N GLU A 189 8.02 21.35 -2.09
CA GLU A 189 8.57 21.60 -3.41
C GLU A 189 9.20 20.35 -4.01
N GLU A 190 9.88 19.52 -3.21
CA GLU A 190 10.48 18.26 -3.68
C GLU A 190 9.42 17.27 -4.21
N ILE A 191 8.25 17.22 -3.59
CA ILE A 191 7.16 16.36 -4.06
C ILE A 191 6.60 16.86 -5.39
N VAL A 192 6.38 18.17 -5.50
CA VAL A 192 5.86 18.78 -6.73
C VAL A 192 6.86 18.65 -7.89
N ASP A 193 8.14 18.86 -7.62
CA ASP A 193 9.22 18.70 -8.61
C ASP A 193 9.34 17.24 -9.07
N GLU A 194 9.26 16.29 -8.15
CA GLU A 194 9.25 14.86 -8.46
C GLU A 194 8.08 14.50 -9.38
N VAL A 195 6.85 14.90 -9.01
CA VAL A 195 5.67 14.61 -9.83
C VAL A 195 5.79 15.29 -11.21
N THR A 196 6.27 16.52 -11.26
CA THR A 196 6.52 17.21 -12.54
C THR A 196 7.52 16.44 -13.42
N GLY A 197 8.57 15.91 -12.81
CA GLY A 197 9.55 15.05 -13.49
C GLY A 197 8.94 13.74 -14.00
N LEU A 198 8.05 13.12 -13.21
CA LEU A 198 7.33 11.90 -13.56
C LEU A 198 6.37 12.13 -14.74
N VAL A 199 5.61 13.21 -14.73
CA VAL A 199 4.70 13.58 -15.83
C VAL A 199 5.46 13.78 -17.13
N ARG A 200 6.62 14.46 -17.09
CA ARG A 200 7.51 14.60 -18.28
C ARG A 200 8.04 13.27 -18.81
N GLN A 201 8.12 12.24 -17.97
CA GLN A 201 8.51 10.88 -18.36
C GLN A 201 7.33 10.03 -18.85
N GLY A 202 6.11 10.59 -18.93
CA GLY A 202 4.91 9.92 -19.40
C GLY A 202 4.09 9.20 -18.31
N VAL A 203 4.37 9.45 -17.03
CA VAL A 203 3.51 8.95 -15.93
C VAL A 203 2.17 9.67 -15.98
N ARG A 204 1.10 8.91 -15.99
CA ARG A 204 -0.29 9.40 -16.09
C ARG A 204 -1.03 9.33 -14.77
N GLU A 205 -0.64 8.38 -13.91
CA GLU A 205 -1.26 8.13 -12.62
C GLU A 205 -0.21 8.14 -11.51
N ILE A 206 -0.51 8.81 -10.42
CA ILE A 206 0.28 8.74 -9.19
C ILE A 206 -0.58 8.33 -8.01
N THR A 207 0.03 7.68 -7.05
CA THR A 207 -0.57 7.45 -5.74
C THR A 207 0.30 8.07 -4.66
N LEU A 208 -0.23 9.09 -3.97
CA LEU A 208 0.43 9.72 -2.84
C LEU A 208 0.39 8.79 -1.63
N LEU A 209 1.55 8.47 -1.07
CA LEU A 209 1.70 7.51 0.02
C LEU A 209 2.08 8.17 1.34
N GLY A 210 1.50 7.66 2.42
CA GLY A 210 1.84 7.99 3.80
C GLY A 210 1.12 7.04 4.75
N GLN A 211 1.41 7.12 6.04
CA GLN A 211 0.65 6.38 7.06
C GLN A 211 -0.54 7.17 7.61
N ASN A 212 -0.56 8.48 7.36
CA ASN A 212 -1.68 9.40 7.61
C ASN A 212 -1.52 10.64 6.73
N VAL A 213 -1.84 10.53 5.44
CA VAL A 213 -1.62 11.61 4.45
C VAL A 213 -2.31 12.92 4.82
N ASN A 214 -3.43 12.86 5.56
CA ASN A 214 -4.18 14.05 5.97
C ASN A 214 -3.42 14.94 6.97
N SER A 215 -2.41 14.41 7.69
CA SER A 215 -1.55 15.19 8.59
C SER A 215 -0.33 15.78 7.91
N TYR A 216 -0.11 15.53 6.61
CA TYR A 216 1.04 16.01 5.85
C TYR A 216 1.33 17.51 6.11
N GLY A 217 2.58 17.79 6.37
CA GLY A 217 3.08 19.16 6.59
C GLY A 217 2.89 19.70 8.01
N ARG A 218 2.21 18.97 8.92
CA ARG A 218 2.01 19.41 10.30
C ARG A 218 3.34 19.62 11.05
N ASP A 219 4.30 18.74 10.83
CA ASP A 219 5.64 18.80 11.41
C ASP A 219 6.50 19.92 10.81
N LEU A 220 6.33 20.23 9.52
CA LEU A 220 7.09 21.26 8.81
C LEU A 220 6.50 22.69 8.99
N PHE A 221 5.17 22.80 9.02
CA PHE A 221 4.47 24.10 8.94
C PHE A 221 3.60 24.39 10.16
N GLY A 222 3.58 23.51 11.17
CA GLY A 222 2.72 23.64 12.36
C GLY A 222 1.23 23.35 12.10
N LYS A 223 0.85 23.11 10.84
CA LYS A 223 -0.53 22.77 10.42
C LYS A 223 -0.50 21.82 9.22
N PRO A 224 -1.55 21.00 9.03
CA PRO A 224 -1.68 20.18 7.83
C PRO A 224 -1.75 21.04 6.57
N ARG A 225 -1.09 20.54 5.49
CA ARG A 225 -1.08 21.18 4.17
C ARG A 225 -1.38 20.19 3.03
N PHE A 226 -2.08 19.11 3.34
CA PHE A 226 -2.40 18.11 2.33
C PHE A 226 -3.33 18.65 1.23
N ALA A 227 -4.29 19.52 1.59
CA ALA A 227 -5.14 20.21 0.61
C ALA A 227 -4.35 21.04 -0.40
N ASP A 228 -3.36 21.81 0.11
CA ASP A 228 -2.48 22.60 -0.75
C ASP A 228 -1.65 21.72 -1.67
N LEU A 229 -1.15 20.60 -1.12
CA LEU A 229 -0.36 19.64 -1.89
C LEU A 229 -1.18 18.98 -3.01
N LEU A 230 -2.43 18.58 -2.74
CA LEU A 230 -3.31 18.02 -3.78
C LEU A 230 -3.51 18.98 -4.96
N ARG A 231 -3.74 20.27 -4.69
CA ARG A 231 -3.90 21.29 -5.73
C ARG A 231 -2.60 21.47 -6.52
N ALA A 232 -1.47 21.65 -5.83
CA ALA A 232 -0.17 21.84 -6.48
C ALA A 232 0.26 20.64 -7.34
N VAL A 233 -0.01 19.43 -6.85
CA VAL A 233 0.23 18.20 -7.63
C VAL A 233 -0.72 18.11 -8.82
N GLY A 234 -1.98 18.50 -8.67
CA GLY A 234 -2.92 18.59 -9.79
C GLY A 234 -2.47 19.56 -10.89
N ASP A 235 -1.84 20.67 -10.51
CA ASP A 235 -1.32 21.68 -11.44
C ASP A 235 -0.09 21.21 -12.25
N THR A 236 0.53 20.07 -11.88
CA THR A 236 1.65 19.48 -12.66
C THR A 236 1.24 18.91 -13.99
N GLY A 237 -0.06 18.71 -14.22
CA GLY A 237 -0.60 18.09 -15.42
C GLY A 237 -0.71 16.56 -15.34
N VAL A 238 -0.51 15.95 -14.18
CA VAL A 238 -0.81 14.52 -13.98
C VAL A 238 -2.31 14.27 -14.19
N GLU A 239 -2.66 13.18 -14.88
CA GLU A 239 -4.06 12.92 -15.23
C GLU A 239 -4.87 12.32 -14.06
N ARG A 240 -4.22 11.50 -13.21
CA ARG A 240 -4.91 10.76 -12.15
C ARG A 240 -4.09 10.78 -10.86
N ILE A 241 -4.71 11.25 -9.79
CA ILE A 241 -4.14 11.29 -8.43
C ILE A 241 -4.98 10.42 -7.52
N PHE A 242 -4.36 9.40 -6.97
CA PHE A 242 -4.87 8.64 -5.84
C PHE A 242 -4.05 8.94 -4.58
N PHE A 243 -4.62 8.65 -3.43
CA PHE A 243 -3.89 8.66 -2.17
C PHE A 243 -4.46 7.62 -1.20
N THR A 244 -3.67 7.20 -0.23
CA THR A 244 -4.03 6.15 0.72
C THR A 244 -3.93 6.63 2.16
N SER A 245 -4.45 5.82 3.11
CA SER A 245 -4.24 6.02 4.54
C SER A 245 -4.81 7.31 5.11
N SER A 246 -6.03 7.69 4.68
CA SER A 246 -6.74 8.80 5.31
C SER A 246 -7.29 8.40 6.68
N HIS A 247 -6.97 9.22 7.69
CA HIS A 247 -7.49 9.06 9.03
C HIS A 247 -8.67 10.03 9.25
N PRO A 248 -9.86 9.55 9.68
CA PRO A 248 -11.06 10.39 9.83
C PRO A 248 -10.86 11.65 10.66
N LYS A 249 -10.10 11.55 11.76
CA LYS A 249 -9.79 12.69 12.63
C LYS A 249 -9.06 13.84 11.91
N ASP A 250 -8.23 13.53 10.92
CA ASP A 250 -7.32 14.46 10.27
C ASP A 250 -7.80 14.89 8.86
N LEU A 251 -8.94 14.36 8.39
CA LEU A 251 -9.55 14.76 7.13
C LEU A 251 -10.32 16.09 7.32
N LEU A 252 -9.68 17.19 6.95
CA LEU A 252 -10.22 18.54 7.11
C LEU A 252 -11.17 18.92 5.96
N PRO A 253 -12.10 19.88 6.18
CA PRO A 253 -12.97 20.40 5.13
C PRO A 253 -12.21 20.87 3.88
N GLU A 254 -11.08 21.56 4.08
CA GLU A 254 -10.23 22.08 2.99
C GLU A 254 -9.66 20.95 2.12
N THR A 255 -9.44 19.76 2.69
CA THR A 255 -9.00 18.58 1.91
C THR A 255 -10.15 18.04 1.06
N ILE A 256 -11.37 18.00 1.60
CA ILE A 256 -12.58 17.58 0.84
C ILE A 256 -12.82 18.56 -0.32
N ASP A 257 -12.67 19.87 -0.08
CA ASP A 257 -12.80 20.89 -1.12
C ASP A 257 -11.70 20.71 -2.19
N ALA A 258 -10.44 20.49 -1.79
CA ALA A 258 -9.36 20.26 -2.73
C ALA A 258 -9.59 19.01 -3.59
N MET A 259 -10.13 17.93 -3.01
CA MET A 259 -10.51 16.72 -3.76
C MET A 259 -11.57 17.03 -4.82
N ALA A 260 -12.59 17.80 -4.47
CA ALA A 260 -13.69 18.12 -5.37
C ALA A 260 -13.29 19.14 -6.47
N GLU A 261 -12.36 20.03 -6.19
CA GLU A 261 -11.94 21.14 -7.06
C GLU A 261 -10.77 20.82 -7.98
N THR A 262 -10.01 19.75 -7.69
CA THR A 262 -8.85 19.33 -8.47
C THR A 262 -9.24 18.18 -9.40
N PRO A 263 -9.45 18.41 -10.71
CA PRO A 263 -9.99 17.39 -11.62
C PRO A 263 -9.13 16.13 -11.73
N ALA A 264 -7.82 16.24 -11.49
CA ALA A 264 -6.90 15.10 -11.48
C ALA A 264 -7.08 14.19 -10.25
N VAL A 265 -7.67 14.67 -9.15
CA VAL A 265 -7.94 13.82 -7.97
C VAL A 265 -9.11 12.92 -8.28
N MET A 266 -8.85 11.62 -8.26
CA MET A 266 -9.86 10.63 -8.60
C MET A 266 -10.97 10.55 -7.54
N PRO A 267 -12.24 10.33 -7.95
CA PRO A 267 -13.40 10.33 -7.06
C PRO A 267 -13.47 9.04 -6.23
N GLN A 268 -12.42 8.78 -5.47
CA GLN A 268 -12.26 7.64 -4.58
C GLN A 268 -11.60 8.11 -3.29
N LEU A 269 -12.07 7.61 -2.14
CA LEU A 269 -11.47 7.89 -0.85
C LEU A 269 -11.46 6.64 0.02
N HIS A 270 -10.28 6.23 0.46
CA HIS A 270 -10.12 5.23 1.50
C HIS A 270 -10.11 5.92 2.86
N LEU A 271 -11.19 5.76 3.65
CA LEU A 271 -11.40 6.41 4.94
C LEU A 271 -11.59 5.34 6.03
N ALA A 272 -10.52 4.94 6.68
CA ALA A 272 -10.46 3.80 7.58
C ALA A 272 -11.21 4.07 8.90
N VAL A 273 -12.41 3.52 9.07
CA VAL A 273 -13.24 3.68 10.28
C VAL A 273 -12.80 2.79 11.44
N GLN A 274 -12.40 1.56 11.14
CA GLN A 274 -11.98 0.47 12.03
C GLN A 274 -13.11 -0.17 12.85
N SER A 275 -14.03 0.60 13.45
CA SER A 275 -15.21 0.12 14.18
C SER A 275 -16.35 1.13 14.07
N GLY A 276 -17.57 0.66 14.17
CA GLY A 276 -18.78 1.51 14.25
C GLY A 276 -19.21 1.85 15.67
N SER A 277 -18.55 1.29 16.70
CA SER A 277 -18.84 1.58 18.09
C SER A 277 -17.92 2.69 18.63
N THR A 278 -18.51 3.77 19.14
CA THR A 278 -17.77 4.87 19.79
C THR A 278 -16.96 4.36 20.99
N ARG A 279 -17.45 3.35 21.72
CA ARG A 279 -16.70 2.74 22.82
C ARG A 279 -15.44 2.04 22.31
N ILE A 280 -15.56 1.20 21.28
CA ILE A 280 -14.41 0.49 20.69
C ILE A 280 -13.45 1.48 20.01
N LEU A 281 -13.93 2.50 19.30
CA LEU A 281 -13.08 3.55 18.75
C LEU A 281 -12.23 4.23 19.83
N LYS A 282 -12.80 4.48 21.01
CA LYS A 282 -12.07 5.03 22.15
C LYS A 282 -10.98 4.07 22.66
N GLU A 283 -11.30 2.78 22.80
CA GLU A 283 -10.33 1.74 23.19
C GLU A 283 -9.22 1.56 22.14
N MET A 284 -9.56 1.75 20.87
CA MET A 284 -8.60 1.78 19.75
C MET A 284 -7.75 3.07 19.70
N ASN A 285 -7.97 4.05 20.60
CA ASN A 285 -7.37 5.39 20.57
C ASN A 285 -7.68 6.17 19.28
N ARG A 286 -8.90 6.00 18.75
CA ARG A 286 -9.36 6.63 17.49
C ARG A 286 -10.00 7.98 17.80
N ARG A 287 -9.77 8.88 18.35
CA ARG A 287 -10.20 10.24 18.77
C ARG A 287 -11.33 10.87 17.92
N TYR A 288 -12.34 10.08 17.57
CA TYR A 288 -13.61 10.48 16.96
C TYR A 288 -14.69 9.46 17.34
N THR A 289 -15.95 9.90 17.28
CA THR A 289 -17.12 9.08 17.54
C THR A 289 -17.68 8.50 16.24
N ARG A 290 -18.64 7.57 16.37
CA ARG A 290 -19.47 7.10 15.27
C ARG A 290 -20.17 8.27 14.55
N GLU A 291 -20.74 9.18 15.32
CA GLU A 291 -21.49 10.34 14.83
C GLU A 291 -20.58 11.30 14.07
N ASP A 292 -19.37 11.56 14.57
CA ASP A 292 -18.36 12.34 13.87
C ASP A 292 -18.02 11.75 12.51
N TYR A 293 -17.86 10.42 12.45
CA TYR A 293 -17.56 9.71 11.21
C TYR A 293 -18.72 9.79 10.21
N LEU A 294 -19.96 9.56 10.65
CA LEU A 294 -21.15 9.67 9.79
C LEU A 294 -21.31 11.11 9.27
N GLY A 295 -21.16 12.12 10.14
CA GLY A 295 -21.18 13.53 9.73
C GLY A 295 -20.07 13.92 8.75
N LEU A 296 -18.91 13.23 8.83
CA LEU A 296 -17.82 13.39 7.86
C LEU A 296 -18.20 12.77 6.52
N VAL A 297 -18.79 11.56 6.50
CA VAL A 297 -19.27 10.91 5.29
C VAL A 297 -20.34 11.75 4.59
N ASP A 298 -21.28 12.31 5.34
CA ASP A 298 -22.33 13.19 4.79
C ASP A 298 -21.71 14.43 4.14
N ARG A 299 -20.73 15.06 4.78
CA ARG A 299 -20.01 16.20 4.22
C ARG A 299 -19.28 15.87 2.93
N ILE A 300 -18.61 14.70 2.87
CA ILE A 300 -17.93 14.22 1.67
C ILE A 300 -18.93 14.02 0.54
N ARG A 301 -20.04 13.32 0.78
CA ARG A 301 -21.07 13.04 -0.23
C ARG A 301 -21.82 14.29 -0.69
N ASN A 302 -22.06 15.24 0.19
CA ASN A 302 -22.64 16.52 -0.21
C ASN A 302 -21.75 17.30 -1.17
N ARG A 303 -20.42 17.15 -1.06
CA ARG A 303 -19.44 17.81 -1.94
C ARG A 303 -19.12 16.99 -3.19
N MET A 304 -19.13 15.67 -3.07
CA MET A 304 -18.82 14.69 -4.13
C MET A 304 -19.83 13.53 -4.08
N PRO A 305 -21.05 13.69 -4.66
CA PRO A 305 -22.13 12.70 -4.52
C PRO A 305 -21.75 11.29 -5.02
N ASP A 306 -20.95 11.20 -6.09
CA ASP A 306 -20.59 9.94 -6.74
C ASP A 306 -19.29 9.32 -6.24
N ILE A 307 -18.72 9.83 -5.14
CA ILE A 307 -17.44 9.33 -4.62
C ILE A 307 -17.52 7.88 -4.18
N ALA A 308 -16.53 7.09 -4.58
CA ALA A 308 -16.33 5.72 -4.10
C ALA A 308 -15.67 5.75 -2.71
N LEU A 309 -16.41 5.43 -1.67
CA LEU A 309 -15.85 5.30 -0.32
C LEU A 309 -15.42 3.86 -0.06
N SER A 310 -14.18 3.72 0.44
CA SER A 310 -13.68 2.46 0.97
C SER A 310 -13.16 2.63 2.40
N THR A 311 -13.08 1.51 3.14
CA THR A 311 -12.70 1.54 4.55
C THR A 311 -11.99 0.26 4.98
N ASP A 312 -11.34 0.31 6.16
CA ASP A 312 -10.91 -0.86 6.93
C ASP A 312 -11.81 -1.04 8.14
N ILE A 313 -12.17 -2.29 8.47
CA ILE A 313 -12.94 -2.67 9.66
C ILE A 313 -12.28 -3.85 10.34
N ILE A 314 -12.09 -3.76 11.65
CA ILE A 314 -11.56 -4.82 12.51
C ILE A 314 -12.70 -5.37 13.37
N VAL A 315 -12.94 -6.69 13.29
CA VAL A 315 -13.90 -7.44 14.11
C VAL A 315 -13.15 -8.20 15.19
N GLY A 316 -13.74 -8.33 16.37
CA GLY A 316 -13.14 -9.03 17.51
C GLY A 316 -11.96 -8.26 18.11
N PHE A 317 -12.03 -6.93 18.12
CA PHE A 317 -11.12 -6.15 18.96
C PHE A 317 -11.33 -6.51 20.43
N PRO A 318 -10.27 -6.65 21.25
CA PRO A 318 -10.41 -7.12 22.64
C PRO A 318 -11.48 -6.34 23.42
N GLY A 319 -12.44 -7.09 23.99
CA GLY A 319 -13.58 -6.56 24.72
C GLY A 319 -14.73 -6.03 23.85
N GLU A 320 -14.76 -6.29 22.54
CA GLU A 320 -15.89 -5.98 21.66
C GLU A 320 -17.10 -6.83 22.04
N THR A 321 -18.20 -6.19 22.46
CA THR A 321 -19.47 -6.89 22.75
C THR A 321 -20.28 -7.09 21.48
N GLU A 322 -21.40 -7.83 21.58
CA GLU A 322 -22.34 -7.97 20.45
C GLU A 322 -22.98 -6.62 20.09
N GLU A 323 -23.31 -5.80 21.08
CA GLU A 323 -23.87 -4.46 20.87
C GLU A 323 -22.88 -3.53 20.15
N ASP A 324 -21.59 -3.65 20.41
CA ASP A 324 -20.55 -2.89 19.68
C ASP A 324 -20.45 -3.35 18.23
N PHE A 325 -20.49 -4.66 18.02
CA PHE A 325 -20.45 -5.22 16.69
C PHE A 325 -21.70 -4.84 15.88
N GLU A 326 -22.91 -4.86 16.46
CA GLU A 326 -24.14 -4.40 15.82
C GLU A 326 -24.05 -2.93 15.39
N GLN A 327 -23.41 -2.07 16.17
CA GLN A 327 -23.15 -0.70 15.76
C GLN A 327 -22.22 -0.64 14.54
N THR A 328 -21.21 -1.53 14.46
CA THR A 328 -20.31 -1.62 13.30
C THR A 328 -21.05 -2.09 12.06
N LEU A 329 -21.91 -3.10 12.19
CA LEU A 329 -22.74 -3.63 11.13
C LEU A 329 -23.69 -2.54 10.58
N SER A 330 -24.43 -1.90 11.47
CA SER A 330 -25.36 -0.80 11.15
C SER A 330 -24.66 0.41 10.53
N LEU A 331 -23.42 0.72 10.91
CA LEU A 331 -22.63 1.76 10.27
C LEU A 331 -22.29 1.37 8.82
N ALA A 332 -21.87 0.12 8.57
CA ALA A 332 -21.57 -0.37 7.23
C ALA A 332 -22.80 -0.32 6.31
N GLU A 333 -23.98 -0.70 6.83
CA GLU A 333 -25.26 -0.60 6.13
C GLU A 333 -25.67 0.84 5.80
N THR A 334 -25.37 1.79 6.72
CA THR A 334 -25.68 3.21 6.55
C THR A 334 -24.74 3.86 5.54
N VAL A 335 -23.44 3.62 5.66
CA VAL A 335 -22.44 4.24 4.78
C VAL A 335 -22.45 3.62 3.39
N ARG A 336 -22.77 2.32 3.24
CA ARG A 336 -22.85 1.63 1.95
C ARG A 336 -21.54 1.81 1.15
N TYR A 337 -20.47 1.24 1.68
CA TYR A 337 -19.15 1.32 1.07
C TYR A 337 -19.10 0.65 -0.31
N ALA A 338 -18.39 1.28 -1.23
CA ALA A 338 -18.02 0.68 -2.51
C ALA A 338 -17.06 -0.52 -2.32
N GLN A 339 -16.25 -0.47 -1.25
CA GLN A 339 -15.36 -1.55 -0.85
C GLN A 339 -15.03 -1.43 0.65
N ALA A 340 -14.89 -2.55 1.35
CA ALA A 340 -14.28 -2.56 2.68
C ALA A 340 -13.31 -3.73 2.81
N TYR A 341 -12.19 -3.46 3.46
CA TYR A 341 -11.23 -4.49 3.88
C TYR A 341 -11.58 -4.88 5.32
N THR A 342 -12.04 -6.10 5.49
CA THR A 342 -12.49 -6.64 6.77
C THR A 342 -11.40 -7.55 7.35
N PHE A 343 -11.12 -7.38 8.63
CA PHE A 343 -10.10 -8.12 9.35
C PHE A 343 -10.64 -8.66 10.66
N ILE A 344 -10.25 -9.87 11.03
CA ILE A 344 -10.31 -10.32 12.42
C ILE A 344 -9.10 -9.72 13.13
N TYR A 345 -9.31 -9.18 14.35
CA TYR A 345 -8.20 -8.66 15.15
C TYR A 345 -7.11 -9.74 15.34
N SER A 346 -5.88 -9.35 15.15
CA SER A 346 -4.72 -10.19 15.36
C SER A 346 -3.73 -9.46 16.28
N LYS A 347 -3.35 -10.07 17.37
CA LYS A 347 -2.40 -9.53 18.36
C LYS A 347 -1.08 -9.17 17.68
N ARG A 348 -0.56 -7.97 17.95
CA ARG A 348 0.75 -7.50 17.50
C ARG A 348 1.62 -7.24 18.71
N ALA A 349 2.62 -8.08 18.92
CA ALA A 349 3.55 -7.91 20.04
C ALA A 349 4.12 -6.48 20.07
N GLY A 350 4.15 -5.88 21.25
CA GLY A 350 4.57 -4.49 21.46
C GLY A 350 3.50 -3.42 21.26
N THR A 351 2.24 -3.80 20.95
CA THR A 351 1.11 -2.86 20.88
C THR A 351 0.25 -2.96 22.15
N PRO A 352 -0.34 -1.85 22.64
CA PRO A 352 -1.19 -1.87 23.85
C PRO A 352 -2.34 -2.87 23.78
N ALA A 353 -3.00 -3.03 22.63
CA ALA A 353 -4.11 -3.96 22.49
C ALA A 353 -3.68 -5.44 22.58
N ALA A 354 -2.41 -5.76 22.36
CA ALA A 354 -1.90 -7.13 22.51
C ALA A 354 -1.86 -7.61 23.95
N GLU A 355 -1.81 -6.68 24.90
CA GLU A 355 -1.77 -6.94 26.35
C GLU A 355 -3.17 -7.12 26.96
N ILE A 356 -4.23 -6.87 26.16
CA ILE A 356 -5.60 -7.04 26.62
C ILE A 356 -6.03 -8.50 26.44
N ASP A 357 -6.46 -9.12 27.53
CA ASP A 357 -7.09 -10.43 27.46
C ASP A 357 -8.52 -10.32 26.98
N ASP A 358 -8.85 -11.14 25.99
CA ASP A 358 -10.20 -11.22 25.44
C ASP A 358 -10.68 -12.68 25.52
N PRO A 359 -11.72 -12.96 26.33
CA PRO A 359 -12.28 -14.28 26.45
C PRO A 359 -13.27 -14.63 25.33
N THR A 360 -13.51 -13.73 24.37
CA THR A 360 -14.48 -13.95 23.29
C THR A 360 -14.09 -15.18 22.46
N PRO A 361 -14.95 -16.21 22.35
CA PRO A 361 -14.65 -17.39 21.58
C PRO A 361 -14.44 -17.06 20.09
N HIS A 362 -13.49 -17.76 19.45
CA HIS A 362 -13.15 -17.51 18.04
C HIS A 362 -14.32 -17.74 17.07
N ASP A 363 -15.21 -18.71 17.37
CA ASP A 363 -16.39 -18.98 16.57
C ASP A 363 -17.40 -17.83 16.59
N VAL A 364 -17.53 -17.12 17.73
CA VAL A 364 -18.34 -15.89 17.84
C VAL A 364 -17.74 -14.77 16.97
N ILE A 365 -16.40 -14.58 17.03
CA ILE A 365 -15.73 -13.58 16.20
C ILE A 365 -15.88 -13.91 14.72
N LEU A 366 -15.76 -15.18 14.35
CA LEU A 366 -15.91 -15.63 12.97
C LEU A 366 -17.35 -15.45 12.47
N GLU A 367 -18.35 -15.69 13.32
CA GLU A 367 -19.75 -15.44 12.99
C GLU A 367 -20.01 -13.96 12.70
N ARG A 368 -19.56 -13.06 13.59
CA ARG A 368 -19.61 -11.61 13.40
C ARG A 368 -18.92 -11.19 12.09
N PHE A 369 -17.71 -11.69 11.87
CA PHE A 369 -16.96 -11.42 10.65
C PHE A 369 -17.74 -11.79 9.39
N ASN A 370 -18.35 -12.98 9.35
CA ASN A 370 -19.14 -13.44 8.20
C ASN A 370 -20.40 -12.58 7.96
N ARG A 371 -21.05 -12.11 9.03
CA ARG A 371 -22.18 -11.16 8.91
C ARG A 371 -21.75 -9.85 8.29
N LEU A 372 -20.61 -9.28 8.75
CA LEU A 372 -20.07 -8.05 8.19
C LEU A 372 -19.70 -8.23 6.71
N VAL A 373 -19.00 -9.32 6.37
CA VAL A 373 -18.63 -9.61 4.97
C VAL A 373 -19.86 -9.63 4.07
N LYS A 374 -20.96 -10.25 4.50
CA LYS A 374 -22.21 -10.30 3.73
C LYS A 374 -22.79 -8.91 3.48
N VAL A 375 -22.78 -8.02 4.48
CA VAL A 375 -23.24 -6.64 4.31
C VAL A 375 -22.36 -5.91 3.30
N ILE A 376 -21.02 -6.02 3.44
CA ILE A 376 -20.08 -5.38 2.53
C ILE A 376 -20.22 -5.90 1.09
N GLU A 377 -20.36 -7.22 0.89
CA GLU A 377 -20.59 -7.80 -0.44
C GLU A 377 -21.87 -7.27 -1.08
N THR A 378 -22.94 -7.13 -0.28
CA THR A 378 -24.21 -6.58 -0.76
C THR A 378 -24.06 -5.13 -1.19
N THR A 379 -23.49 -4.27 -0.33
CA THR A 379 -23.33 -2.83 -0.63
C THR A 379 -22.37 -2.57 -1.77
N ALA A 380 -21.26 -3.33 -1.86
CA ALA A 380 -20.30 -3.23 -2.96
C ALA A 380 -20.92 -3.67 -4.31
N HIS A 381 -21.74 -4.74 -4.27
CA HIS A 381 -22.49 -5.18 -5.46
C HIS A 381 -23.46 -4.10 -5.95
N GLU A 382 -24.28 -3.56 -5.05
CA GLU A 382 -25.23 -2.50 -5.37
C GLU A 382 -24.55 -1.24 -5.87
N TYR A 383 -23.39 -0.87 -5.29
CA TYR A 383 -22.58 0.25 -5.78
C TYR A 383 -22.13 0.02 -7.23
N ASN A 384 -21.59 -1.15 -7.53
CA ASN A 384 -21.16 -1.49 -8.88
C ASN A 384 -22.33 -1.59 -9.88
N GLN A 385 -23.52 -2.02 -9.44
CA GLN A 385 -24.73 -2.02 -10.28
C GLN A 385 -25.08 -0.63 -10.80
N GLY A 386 -24.71 0.45 -10.09
CA GLY A 386 -24.86 1.83 -10.55
C GLY A 386 -24.03 2.18 -11.77
N GLU A 387 -23.04 1.38 -12.12
CA GLU A 387 -22.22 1.59 -13.33
C GLU A 387 -22.73 0.83 -14.57
N LEU A 388 -23.79 0.03 -14.45
CA LEU A 388 -24.38 -0.66 -15.61
C LEU A 388 -24.84 0.35 -16.66
N HIS A 389 -24.52 0.05 -17.92
CA HIS A 389 -24.89 0.88 -19.07
C HIS A 389 -24.30 2.30 -19.03
N THR A 390 -23.16 2.46 -18.32
CA THR A 390 -22.34 3.69 -18.35
C THR A 390 -21.03 3.41 -19.05
N VAL A 391 -20.41 4.47 -19.59
CA VAL A 391 -19.06 4.39 -20.14
C VAL A 391 -18.04 4.77 -19.06
N VAL A 392 -17.18 3.81 -18.71
CA VAL A 392 -16.17 3.96 -17.66
C VAL A 392 -14.77 4.03 -18.27
N PRO A 393 -14.00 5.13 -18.06
CA PRO A 393 -12.62 5.22 -18.51
C PRO A 393 -11.71 4.36 -17.62
N ALA A 394 -11.05 3.36 -18.19
CA ALA A 394 -10.15 2.47 -17.47
C ALA A 394 -8.70 2.67 -17.90
N LEU A 395 -7.79 2.93 -16.95
CA LEU A 395 -6.35 2.86 -17.19
C LEU A 395 -5.95 1.40 -17.26
N ILE A 396 -5.40 0.96 -18.39
CA ILE A 396 -5.06 -0.45 -18.62
C ILE A 396 -3.73 -0.79 -17.95
N GLU A 397 -3.76 -1.79 -17.09
CA GLU A 397 -2.61 -2.30 -16.33
C GLU A 397 -1.99 -3.56 -16.97
N GLY A 398 -2.75 -4.30 -17.80
CA GLY A 398 -2.32 -5.54 -18.41
C GLY A 398 -3.49 -6.40 -18.86
N THR A 399 -3.30 -7.72 -18.82
CA THR A 399 -4.35 -8.70 -19.07
C THR A 399 -4.83 -9.37 -17.79
N SER A 400 -6.01 -9.96 -17.84
CA SER A 400 -6.56 -10.77 -16.74
C SER A 400 -5.67 -11.99 -16.50
N LYS A 401 -5.38 -12.31 -15.22
CA LYS A 401 -4.59 -13.50 -14.83
C LYS A 401 -5.17 -14.84 -15.32
N LYS A 402 -6.47 -14.86 -15.70
CA LYS A 402 -7.18 -16.04 -16.13
C LYS A 402 -7.34 -16.15 -17.65
N ASN A 403 -7.18 -15.04 -18.38
CA ASN A 403 -7.39 -14.99 -19.82
C ASN A 403 -6.63 -13.79 -20.42
N ASP A 404 -5.59 -14.10 -21.19
CA ASP A 404 -4.72 -13.10 -21.83
C ASP A 404 -5.42 -12.30 -22.95
N ALA A 405 -6.60 -12.74 -23.40
CA ALA A 405 -7.43 -12.00 -24.37
C ALA A 405 -8.32 -10.93 -23.70
N VAL A 406 -8.29 -10.80 -22.37
CA VAL A 406 -9.11 -9.86 -21.62
C VAL A 406 -8.23 -8.81 -20.94
N LEU A 407 -8.51 -7.55 -21.20
CA LEU A 407 -7.88 -6.40 -20.55
C LEU A 407 -8.19 -6.40 -19.06
N LEU A 408 -7.23 -5.96 -18.28
CA LEU A 408 -7.35 -5.58 -16.88
C LEU A 408 -7.01 -4.10 -16.74
N GLY A 409 -7.92 -3.32 -16.21
CA GLY A 409 -7.71 -1.90 -15.96
C GLY A 409 -8.37 -1.42 -14.66
N LYS A 410 -8.15 -0.14 -14.35
CA LYS A 410 -8.71 0.55 -13.17
C LYS A 410 -9.50 1.78 -13.57
N SER A 411 -10.74 1.87 -13.06
CA SER A 411 -11.59 3.05 -13.20
C SER A 411 -11.08 4.22 -12.33
N PRO A 412 -11.57 5.46 -12.53
CA PRO A 412 -11.33 6.58 -11.61
C PRO A 412 -11.80 6.31 -10.18
N LYS A 413 -12.79 5.46 -9.99
CA LYS A 413 -13.30 5.01 -8.68
C LYS A 413 -12.55 3.80 -8.11
N ASN A 414 -11.40 3.47 -8.72
CA ASN A 414 -10.54 2.33 -8.36
C ASN A 414 -11.20 0.95 -8.51
N GLN A 415 -12.26 0.85 -9.30
CA GLN A 415 -12.91 -0.44 -9.63
C GLN A 415 -12.06 -1.19 -10.65
N THR A 416 -11.99 -2.51 -10.51
CA THR A 416 -11.39 -3.37 -11.54
C THR A 416 -12.32 -3.44 -12.76
N VAL A 417 -11.76 -3.18 -13.94
CA VAL A 417 -12.50 -3.20 -15.21
C VAL A 417 -11.89 -4.22 -16.14
N HIS A 418 -12.74 -5.05 -16.74
CA HIS A 418 -12.39 -6.05 -17.75
C HIS A 418 -13.09 -5.74 -19.07
N ALA A 419 -12.37 -5.92 -20.18
CA ALA A 419 -12.94 -5.85 -21.53
C ALA A 419 -12.14 -6.76 -22.47
N PRO A 420 -12.72 -7.29 -23.55
CA PRO A 420 -11.93 -7.94 -24.59
C PRO A 420 -10.90 -6.96 -25.19
N ILE A 421 -9.74 -7.46 -25.59
CA ILE A 421 -8.77 -6.67 -26.36
C ILE A 421 -9.44 -6.28 -27.69
N PRO A 422 -9.54 -4.99 -28.05
CA PRO A 422 -10.18 -4.57 -29.28
C PRO A 422 -9.41 -5.05 -30.52
N GLU A 423 -10.14 -5.32 -31.59
CA GLU A 423 -9.55 -5.81 -32.84
C GLU A 423 -8.50 -4.82 -33.37
N GLY A 424 -7.37 -5.34 -33.83
CA GLY A 424 -6.26 -4.52 -34.34
C GLY A 424 -5.26 -4.01 -33.29
N TYR A 425 -5.48 -4.30 -31.99
CA TYR A 425 -4.56 -3.91 -30.93
C TYR A 425 -3.88 -5.12 -30.28
N SER A 426 -2.65 -4.92 -29.84
CA SER A 426 -1.97 -5.82 -28.89
C SER A 426 -2.01 -5.22 -27.49
N ILE A 427 -1.80 -6.07 -26.46
CA ILE A 427 -1.75 -5.61 -25.07
C ILE A 427 -0.65 -4.57 -24.84
N ASP A 428 0.52 -4.73 -25.44
CA ASP A 428 1.65 -3.80 -25.30
C ASP A 428 1.34 -2.39 -25.80
N GLN A 429 0.40 -2.26 -26.75
CA GLN A 429 -0.07 -0.96 -27.23
C GLN A 429 -1.09 -0.30 -26.31
N LEU A 430 -1.71 -1.08 -25.41
CA LEU A 430 -2.81 -0.64 -24.55
C LEU A 430 -2.38 -0.42 -23.09
N VAL A 431 -1.36 -1.10 -22.62
CA VAL A 431 -0.84 -0.89 -21.25
C VAL A 431 -0.43 0.56 -21.05
N GLY A 432 -0.92 1.19 -19.99
CA GLY A 432 -0.72 2.60 -19.68
C GLY A 432 -1.64 3.57 -20.44
N LYS A 433 -2.51 3.06 -21.30
CA LYS A 433 -3.53 3.87 -21.97
C LYS A 433 -4.85 3.87 -21.22
N ILE A 434 -5.65 4.92 -21.42
CA ILE A 434 -7.03 4.97 -20.96
C ILE A 434 -7.92 4.46 -22.08
N VAL A 435 -8.75 3.48 -21.77
CA VAL A 435 -9.71 2.85 -22.65
C VAL A 435 -11.11 3.05 -22.09
N ASP A 436 -12.02 3.56 -22.88
CA ASP A 436 -13.41 3.72 -22.49
C ASP A 436 -14.15 2.38 -22.65
N VAL A 437 -14.83 1.93 -21.59
CA VAL A 437 -15.55 0.64 -21.55
C VAL A 437 -17.03 0.90 -21.27
N ASP A 438 -17.89 0.50 -22.22
CA ASP A 438 -19.35 0.45 -22.01
C ASP A 438 -19.66 -0.79 -21.15
N VAL A 439 -20.12 -0.55 -19.92
CA VAL A 439 -20.28 -1.59 -18.90
C VAL A 439 -21.60 -2.34 -19.11
N ASP A 440 -21.52 -3.62 -19.42
CA ASP A 440 -22.66 -4.52 -19.57
C ASP A 440 -22.81 -5.55 -18.44
N VAL A 441 -21.77 -5.74 -17.63
CA VAL A 441 -21.75 -6.62 -16.45
C VAL A 441 -21.12 -5.92 -15.26
N ALA A 442 -21.86 -5.82 -14.16
CA ALA A 442 -21.34 -5.36 -12.87
C ALA A 442 -21.43 -6.49 -11.83
N LYS A 443 -20.28 -6.89 -11.31
CA LYS A 443 -20.16 -7.89 -10.23
C LYS A 443 -19.72 -7.20 -8.95
N THR A 444 -19.74 -7.91 -7.83
CA THR A 444 -19.32 -7.36 -6.53
C THR A 444 -17.93 -6.72 -6.58
N TRP A 445 -16.98 -7.31 -7.32
CA TRP A 445 -15.56 -6.91 -7.28
C TRP A 445 -14.99 -6.43 -8.62
N TYR A 446 -15.79 -6.41 -9.67
CA TYR A 446 -15.33 -5.93 -10.99
C TYR A 446 -16.50 -5.51 -11.89
N LEU A 447 -16.16 -4.68 -12.85
CA LEU A 447 -16.98 -4.32 -13.98
C LEU A 447 -16.46 -5.03 -15.24
N SER A 448 -17.35 -5.36 -16.17
CA SER A 448 -16.95 -5.86 -17.48
C SER A 448 -17.83 -5.25 -18.55
N GLY A 449 -17.28 -5.12 -19.76
CA GLY A 449 -18.01 -4.54 -20.87
C GLY A 449 -17.21 -4.61 -22.17
N SER A 450 -17.59 -3.76 -23.11
CA SER A 450 -16.96 -3.66 -24.44
C SER A 450 -16.21 -2.34 -24.58
N VAL A 451 -15.05 -2.38 -25.22
CA VAL A 451 -14.29 -1.15 -25.54
C VAL A 451 -15.05 -0.30 -26.54
N VAL A 452 -15.18 0.99 -26.28
CA VAL A 452 -15.80 1.98 -27.13
C VAL A 452 -14.82 3.14 -27.41
N GLY A 453 -14.79 3.61 -28.66
CA GLY A 453 -13.85 4.66 -29.06
C GLY A 453 -12.39 4.20 -29.18
N GLU A 454 -11.50 5.18 -29.36
CA GLU A 454 -10.06 4.94 -29.51
C GLU A 454 -9.32 5.02 -28.17
N PRO A 455 -8.33 4.15 -27.93
CA PRO A 455 -7.46 4.23 -26.75
C PRO A 455 -6.63 5.53 -26.74
N ARG A 456 -6.61 6.25 -25.64
CA ARG A 456 -5.91 7.53 -25.51
C ARG A 456 -4.83 7.53 -24.42
#